data_86ccbc4a7e7d10952eca908318f1235a
#
_entry.id   86ccbc4a7e7d10952eca908318f1235a
#
_cell.length_a   1.000
_cell.length_b   1.000
_cell.length_c   1.000
_cell.angle_alpha   90.00
_cell.angle_beta   90.00
_cell.angle_gamma   90.00
#
_symmetry.space_group_name_H-M   'P 1'
#
loop_
_entity.id
_entity.type
_entity.pdbx_description
1 polymer ?
#
loop_
_entity_poly.entity_id
_entity_poly.type
_entity_poly.pdbx_seq_one_letter_code
_entity_poly.pdbx_strand_id
1 'polypeptide(L)' 'MYVSIHDIEQIEITDTKELVAQDRTFWARELVITDKNGTTFRFHLFSKENADCLEFIK' A
#
# COMPACT_ATOMS: atom_id res chain seq x y z
N MET A 1 16.09 -5.23 -0.64
CA MET A 1 15.64 -4.67 0.65
C MET A 1 14.67 -5.63 1.32
N TYR A 2 14.90 -5.93 2.58
CA TYR A 2 13.99 -6.74 3.37
C TYR A 2 13.47 -5.93 4.55
N VAL A 3 12.19 -6.02 4.77
CA VAL A 3 11.56 -5.43 5.95
C VAL A 3 10.87 -6.55 6.72
N SER A 4 11.23 -6.71 7.98
CA SER A 4 10.64 -7.74 8.83
C SER A 4 9.81 -7.08 9.93
N ILE A 5 8.55 -7.48 10.02
CA ILE A 5 7.64 -6.98 11.03
C ILE A 5 7.11 -8.20 11.77
N HIS A 6 7.28 -8.20 13.09
CA HIS A 6 6.93 -9.34 13.93
C HIS A 6 5.64 -9.09 14.71
N ASP A 7 5.01 -10.19 15.13
CA ASP A 7 3.82 -10.16 15.98
C ASP A 7 2.66 -9.37 15.34
N ILE A 8 2.40 -9.67 14.09
CA ILE A 8 1.35 -8.99 13.34
C ILE A 8 -0.02 -9.44 13.84
N GLU A 9 -0.88 -8.46 14.11
CA GLU A 9 -2.27 -8.70 14.47
C GLU A 9 -3.21 -8.53 13.29
N GLN A 10 -2.94 -7.53 12.44
CA GLN A 10 -3.85 -7.20 11.35
C GLN A 10 -3.09 -6.66 10.14
N ILE A 11 -3.53 -7.08 8.97
CA ILE A 11 -3.03 -6.55 7.70
C ILE A 11 -4.24 -6.05 6.93
N GLU A 12 -4.14 -4.80 6.47
CA GLU A 12 -5.19 -4.19 5.67
C GLU A 12 -4.58 -3.59 4.42
N ILE A 13 -5.26 -3.79 3.29
CA ILE A 13 -4.85 -3.16 2.04
C ILE A 13 -6.04 -2.41 1.47
N THR A 14 -5.84 -1.15 1.12
CA THR A 14 -6.91 -0.31 0.60
C THR A 14 -7.12 -0.58 -0.90
N ASP A 15 -8.24 -0.10 -1.43
CA ASP A 15 -8.47 -0.16 -2.86
C ASP A 15 -7.53 0.79 -3.60
N THR A 16 -7.18 0.41 -4.82
CA THR A 16 -6.35 1.26 -5.67
C THR A 16 -7.14 2.47 -6.11
N LYS A 17 -6.54 3.65 -5.98
CA LYS A 17 -7.16 4.92 -6.36
C LYS A 17 -6.41 5.56 -7.50
N GLU A 18 -7.16 6.11 -8.44
CA GLU A 18 -6.61 6.93 -9.51
C GLU A 18 -6.52 8.37 -9.03
N LEU A 19 -5.35 8.95 -9.14
CA LEU A 19 -5.08 10.31 -8.72
C LEU A 19 -4.57 11.11 -9.90
N VAL A 20 -5.04 12.35 -10.02
CA VAL A 20 -4.62 13.26 -11.07
C VAL A 20 -3.97 14.47 -10.43
N ALA A 21 -2.72 14.74 -10.81
CA ALA A 21 -1.99 15.91 -10.34
C ALA A 21 -1.36 16.61 -11.53
N GLN A 22 -1.77 17.85 -11.77
CA GLN A 22 -1.35 18.60 -12.95
C GLN A 22 -1.77 17.85 -14.22
N ASP A 23 -0.85 17.49 -15.09
CA ASP A 23 -1.15 16.77 -16.32
C ASP A 23 -0.82 15.28 -16.21
N ARG A 24 -0.69 14.78 -15.00
CA ARG A 24 -0.27 13.39 -14.78
C ARG A 24 -1.35 12.62 -14.05
N THR A 25 -1.55 11.39 -14.51
CA THR A 25 -2.38 10.42 -13.82
C THR A 25 -1.47 9.38 -13.20
N PHE A 26 -1.74 9.03 -11.95
CA PHE A 26 -1.02 7.95 -11.29
C PHE A 26 -1.99 7.21 -10.37
N TRP A 27 -1.58 6.05 -9.93
CA TRP A 27 -2.41 5.22 -9.07
C TRP A 27 -1.71 5.00 -7.75
N ALA A 28 -2.50 4.94 -6.69
CA ALA A 28 -1.97 4.77 -5.34
C ALA A 28 -2.78 3.74 -4.56
N ARG A 29 -2.09 3.06 -3.67
CA ARG A 29 -2.69 2.08 -2.79
C ARG A 29 -1.92 2.08 -1.48
N GLU A 30 -2.60 1.77 -0.37
CA GLU A 30 -1.97 1.77 0.93
C GLU A 30 -2.02 0.38 1.56
N LEU A 31 -0.90 -0.04 2.10
CA LEU A 31 -0.80 -1.25 2.91
C LEU A 31 -0.60 -0.83 4.36
N VAL A 32 -1.46 -1.32 5.24
CA VAL A 32 -1.42 -0.98 6.66
C VAL A 32 -1.24 -2.26 7.46
N ILE A 33 -0.21 -2.29 8.27
CA ILE A 33 0.11 -3.45 9.12
C ILE A 33 0.11 -2.99 10.57
N THR A 34 -0.67 -3.68 11.40
CA THR A 34 -0.73 -3.38 12.84
C THR A 34 -0.19 -4.57 13.61
N ASP A 35 0.73 -4.32 14.54
CA ASP A 35 1.27 -5.36 15.38
C ASP A 35 0.46 -5.51 16.68
N LYS A 36 0.80 -6.49 17.49
CA LYS A 36 0.08 -6.77 18.74
C LYS A 36 0.28 -5.70 19.80
N ASN A 37 1.28 -4.83 19.65
CA ASN A 37 1.53 -3.73 20.56
C ASN A 37 0.78 -2.47 20.16
N GLY A 38 0.03 -2.52 19.05
CA GLY A 38 -0.71 -1.38 18.55
C GLY A 38 0.08 -0.47 17.63
N THR A 39 1.31 -0.84 17.30
CA THR A 39 2.12 -0.07 16.35
C THR A 39 1.59 -0.28 14.94
N THR A 40 1.40 0.81 14.21
CA THR A 40 0.89 0.77 12.85
C THR A 40 1.97 1.18 11.86
N PHE A 41 2.18 0.36 10.86
CA PHE A 41 3.11 0.61 9.76
C PHE A 41 2.31 0.87 8.50
N ARG A 42 2.55 2.01 7.84
CA ARG A 42 1.84 2.39 6.63
C ARG A 42 2.81 2.48 5.47
N PHE A 43 2.43 1.85 4.37
CA PHE A 43 3.22 1.87 3.15
C PHE A 43 2.36 2.43 2.04
N HIS A 44 2.80 3.54 1.45
CA HIS A 44 2.11 4.17 0.33
C HIS A 44 2.77 3.70 -0.95
N LEU A 45 1.98 3.05 -1.80
CA LEU A 45 2.46 2.42 -3.03
C LEU A 45 1.91 3.19 -4.22
N PHE A 46 2.80 3.56 -5.14
CA PHE A 46 2.43 4.37 -6.30
C PHE A 46 2.82 3.69 -7.60
N SER A 47 2.00 3.86 -8.63
CA SER A 47 2.33 3.44 -9.98
C SER A 47 1.98 4.55 -10.96
N LYS A 48 2.87 4.82 -11.89
CA LYS A 48 2.65 5.80 -12.95
C LYS A 48 2.10 5.17 -14.22
N GLU A 49 2.21 3.86 -14.35
CA GLU A 49 1.87 3.17 -15.59
C GLU A 49 0.40 2.77 -15.65
N ASN A 50 -0.04 1.98 -14.69
CA ASN A 50 -1.43 1.53 -14.63
C ASN A 50 -1.74 0.97 -13.25
N ALA A 51 -3.04 0.77 -13.01
CA ALA A 51 -3.51 0.24 -11.73
C ALA A 51 -3.10 -1.22 -11.51
N ASP A 52 -2.86 -1.97 -12.58
CA ASP A 52 -2.53 -3.40 -12.48
C ASP A 52 -1.20 -3.63 -11.77
N CYS A 53 -0.30 -2.65 -11.83
CA CYS A 53 0.98 -2.74 -11.12
C CYS A 53 0.81 -2.79 -9.60
N LEU A 54 -0.33 -2.36 -9.10
CA LEU A 54 -0.64 -2.33 -7.67
C LEU A 54 -1.55 -3.49 -7.25
N GLU A 55 -1.77 -4.45 -8.12
CA GLU A 55 -2.57 -5.61 -7.76
C GLU A 55 -1.82 -6.52 -6.81
N PHE A 56 -2.59 -7.10 -5.90
CA PHE A 56 -2.06 -8.02 -4.92
C PHE A 56 -1.99 -9.42 -5.54
N ILE A 57 -0.79 -9.93 -5.67
CA ILE A 57 -0.58 -11.28 -6.23
C ILE A 57 -0.77 -12.30 -5.12
N LYS A 58 -1.73 -13.20 -5.33
CA LYS A 58 -2.02 -14.26 -4.36
C LYS A 58 -1.29 -15.56 -4.70
#